data_90dd8abb2040e9a1f04a0d7bcd4694b6
#
_entry.id   90dd8abb2040e9a1f04a0d7bcd4694b6
#
_cell.length_a   1.000
_cell.length_b   1.000
_cell.length_c   1.000
_cell.angle_alpha   90.00
_cell.angle_beta   90.00
_cell.angle_gamma   90.00
#
_symmetry.space_group_name_H-M   'P 1'
#
loop_
_entity.id
_entity.type
_entity.pdbx_description
1 polymer ?
#
loop_
_entity_poly.entity_id
_entity_poly.type
_entity_poly.pdbx_seq_one_letter_code
_entity_poly.pdbx_strand_id
1 'polypeptide(L)'
;MAKNNKFYWGASTAAHQVEGGLINQWTEWELAHAQEMAKNAHSELSYLPIWPKIKAEATDPNNYVSGAGVEHFKRFQEDFDLLTQLNLNSFRFTIEWSRLEPNEGEWDESAFRHYKNYILELRKRNIEPFLNIWHWTVPVWFDEKGGFASRANLKYFDRFIQKVTSELLDEVKFVITLNEPNVYMGMSYSDGIWPPQEKNRFKALWVYNNLKIAHKRAYKIIKAHKPAAQIGVAQQIANIQAYRPDFWLDELVVKIMRYAWNWWWLNRIKRQMDFVGVNYYFTDYYKGFQKINPAKPVSDLGWYMNAAGILPLLQRIAHHYPGKPIIITENGVADADDKFRKGWLAETMEAIETAQSQEIPIIGYLHWSLLDNFEWAYGWWPKFGLVEVDRANGMKRTIRPSATWWASYIHKNYID
;
A
#
# COMPACT_ATOMS: atom_id res chain seq x y z
N MET A 1 5.90 -26.29 18.58
CA MET A 1 5.51 -24.87 18.53
C MET A 1 4.00 -24.77 18.69
N ALA A 2 3.49 -23.93 19.55
CA ALA A 2 2.06 -23.85 19.84
C ALA A 2 1.29 -23.42 18.57
N LYS A 3 0.48 -24.33 18.03
CA LYS A 3 -0.40 -24.14 16.85
C LYS A 3 -1.56 -23.13 17.08
N ASN A 4 -1.45 -22.19 18.01
CA ASN A 4 -2.59 -21.38 18.45
C ASN A 4 -2.54 -19.88 18.09
N ASN A 5 -1.59 -19.40 17.29
CA ASN A 5 -1.64 -18.01 16.81
C ASN A 5 -2.12 -18.00 15.37
N LYS A 6 -3.36 -17.53 15.17
CA LYS A 6 -3.96 -17.32 13.83
C LYS A 6 -3.05 -16.42 12.99
N PHE A 7 -2.51 -16.96 11.90
CA PHE A 7 -1.80 -16.17 10.89
C PHE A 7 -2.81 -15.51 9.93
N TYR A 8 -2.59 -14.26 9.59
CA TYR A 8 -3.46 -13.49 8.70
C TYR A 8 -2.95 -13.59 7.26
N TRP A 9 -3.60 -14.44 6.47
CA TRP A 9 -3.41 -14.54 5.02
C TRP A 9 -4.40 -13.64 4.31
N GLY A 10 -3.96 -12.68 3.53
CA GLY A 10 -4.88 -11.74 2.93
C GLY A 10 -4.37 -11.05 1.68
N ALA A 11 -5.19 -10.13 1.20
CA ALA A 11 -4.85 -9.22 0.12
C ALA A 11 -5.18 -7.78 0.51
N SER A 12 -4.71 -6.84 -0.30
CA SER A 12 -4.87 -5.40 -0.06
C SER A 12 -5.50 -4.70 -1.24
N THR A 13 -6.18 -3.58 -0.98
CA THR A 13 -6.61 -2.59 -1.98
C THR A 13 -6.55 -1.18 -1.39
N ALA A 14 -6.56 -0.15 -2.24
CA ALA A 14 -6.76 1.24 -1.84
C ALA A 14 -8.01 1.81 -2.54
N ALA A 15 -8.81 2.57 -1.81
CA ALA A 15 -10.11 3.07 -2.28
C ALA A 15 -10.03 3.77 -3.65
N HIS A 16 -9.11 4.72 -3.79
CA HIS A 16 -8.94 5.47 -5.03
C HIS A 16 -8.63 4.58 -6.23
N GLN A 17 -7.87 3.51 -6.02
CA GLN A 17 -7.42 2.62 -7.09
C GLN A 17 -8.49 1.62 -7.56
N VAL A 18 -9.53 1.35 -6.74
CA VAL A 18 -10.51 0.29 -7.05
C VAL A 18 -11.97 0.73 -7.01
N GLU A 19 -12.35 1.71 -6.18
CA GLU A 19 -13.76 1.99 -5.90
C GLU A 19 -14.50 2.66 -7.06
N GLY A 20 -13.88 3.68 -7.67
CA GLY A 20 -14.47 4.52 -8.71
C GLY A 20 -15.45 5.59 -8.23
N GLY A 21 -15.71 6.57 -9.09
CA GLY A 21 -16.64 7.66 -8.83
C GLY A 21 -16.22 8.57 -7.67
N LEU A 22 -14.93 8.76 -7.47
CA LEU A 22 -14.37 9.61 -6.43
C LEU A 22 -14.15 11.04 -6.93
N ILE A 23 -14.22 11.99 -5.99
CA ILE A 23 -13.85 13.40 -6.20
C ILE A 23 -12.86 13.76 -5.10
N ASN A 24 -11.59 13.83 -5.46
CA ASN A 24 -10.49 14.16 -4.56
C ASN A 24 -9.37 14.88 -5.33
N GLN A 25 -8.30 15.30 -4.68
CA GLN A 25 -7.21 16.02 -5.35
C GLN A 25 -6.51 15.18 -6.43
N TRP A 26 -6.52 13.84 -6.34
CA TRP A 26 -5.97 12.97 -7.37
C TRP A 26 -6.82 12.98 -8.64
N THR A 27 -8.15 12.84 -8.51
CA THR A 27 -9.06 12.86 -9.68
C THR A 27 -8.99 14.19 -10.43
N GLU A 28 -8.84 15.32 -9.74
CA GLU A 28 -8.62 16.62 -10.38
C GLU A 28 -7.26 16.66 -11.11
N TRP A 29 -6.22 16.18 -10.44
CA TRP A 29 -4.87 16.12 -10.99
C TRP A 29 -4.80 15.20 -12.23
N GLU A 30 -5.42 14.01 -12.19
CA GLU A 30 -5.51 13.07 -13.31
C GLU A 30 -6.10 13.72 -14.54
N LEU A 31 -7.27 14.36 -14.39
CA LEU A 31 -7.97 15.03 -15.50
C LEU A 31 -7.13 16.17 -16.10
N ALA A 32 -6.39 16.89 -15.26
CA ALA A 32 -5.53 17.98 -15.72
C ALA A 32 -4.28 17.49 -16.46
N HIS A 33 -3.76 16.30 -16.16
CA HIS A 33 -2.46 15.82 -16.62
C HIS A 33 -2.52 14.60 -17.57
N ALA A 34 -3.65 13.94 -17.72
CA ALA A 34 -3.79 12.71 -18.52
C ALA A 34 -3.25 12.85 -19.95
N GLN A 35 -3.52 13.97 -20.62
CA GLN A 35 -3.05 14.25 -21.98
C GLN A 35 -1.51 14.38 -22.04
N GLU A 36 -0.92 15.04 -21.07
CA GLU A 36 0.52 15.22 -20.98
C GLU A 36 1.22 13.88 -20.67
N MET A 37 0.69 13.11 -19.72
CA MET A 37 1.23 11.79 -19.38
C MET A 37 1.19 10.85 -20.59
N ALA A 38 0.09 10.79 -21.33
CA ALA A 38 -0.03 9.99 -22.55
C ALA A 38 0.97 10.42 -23.63
N LYS A 39 1.14 11.73 -23.82
CA LYS A 39 2.11 12.29 -24.77
C LYS A 39 3.54 11.93 -24.41
N ASN A 40 3.89 11.92 -23.12
CA ASN A 40 5.22 11.66 -22.62
C ASN A 40 5.52 10.15 -22.44
N ALA A 41 4.51 9.28 -22.53
CA ALA A 41 4.63 7.85 -22.25
C ALA A 41 5.76 7.16 -23.03
N HIS A 42 5.97 7.51 -24.30
CA HIS A 42 7.07 6.92 -25.07
C HIS A 42 8.44 7.28 -24.49
N SER A 43 8.67 8.52 -24.15
CA SER A 43 9.96 8.97 -23.62
C SER A 43 10.23 8.41 -22.21
N GLU A 44 9.17 8.22 -21.42
CA GLU A 44 9.27 7.81 -20.04
C GLU A 44 9.23 6.29 -19.82
N LEU A 45 8.59 5.53 -20.72
CA LEU A 45 8.33 4.10 -20.51
C LEU A 45 8.93 3.19 -21.58
N SER A 46 9.45 3.71 -22.72
CA SER A 46 9.93 2.85 -23.81
C SER A 46 11.13 1.97 -23.46
N TYR A 47 11.83 2.28 -22.36
CA TYR A 47 12.91 1.43 -21.85
C TYR A 47 12.44 0.16 -21.14
N LEU A 48 11.16 0.07 -20.78
CA LEU A 48 10.58 -1.07 -20.09
C LEU A 48 10.47 -2.27 -21.04
N PRO A 49 10.82 -3.48 -20.60
CA PRO A 49 10.69 -4.69 -21.44
C PRO A 49 9.27 -4.94 -21.94
N ILE A 50 8.27 -4.52 -21.17
CA ILE A 50 6.84 -4.66 -21.50
C ILE A 50 6.32 -3.62 -22.50
N TRP A 51 7.10 -2.59 -22.82
CA TRP A 51 6.68 -1.47 -23.67
C TRP A 51 5.92 -1.88 -24.94
N PRO A 52 6.36 -2.89 -25.73
CA PRO A 52 5.64 -3.28 -26.94
C PRO A 52 4.19 -3.69 -26.68
N LYS A 53 3.86 -4.19 -25.49
CA LYS A 53 2.52 -4.64 -25.12
C LYS A 53 1.66 -3.49 -24.60
N ILE A 54 2.24 -2.58 -23.84
CA ILE A 54 1.51 -1.49 -23.16
C ILE A 54 1.45 -0.21 -23.97
N LYS A 55 2.18 -0.10 -25.08
CA LYS A 55 2.32 1.13 -25.85
C LYS A 55 0.97 1.78 -26.20
N ALA A 56 0.02 0.98 -26.70
CA ALA A 56 -1.29 1.49 -27.07
C ALA A 56 -2.06 2.06 -25.87
N GLU A 57 -2.07 1.34 -24.75
CA GLU A 57 -2.72 1.76 -23.51
C GLU A 57 -2.00 2.95 -22.87
N ALA A 58 -0.68 2.92 -22.76
CA ALA A 58 0.11 3.98 -22.15
C ALA A 58 0.11 5.29 -22.94
N THR A 59 -0.15 5.28 -24.26
CA THR A 59 -0.31 6.49 -25.08
C THR A 59 -1.77 6.99 -25.16
N ASP A 60 -2.71 6.31 -24.51
CA ASP A 60 -4.10 6.75 -24.38
C ASP A 60 -4.26 7.58 -23.09
N PRO A 61 -4.75 8.84 -23.17
CA PRO A 61 -5.05 9.64 -21.98
C PRO A 61 -6.01 8.96 -20.98
N ASN A 62 -6.93 8.13 -21.46
CA ASN A 62 -7.86 7.38 -20.62
C ASN A 62 -7.17 6.36 -19.69
N ASN A 63 -5.94 5.96 -20.03
CA ASN A 63 -5.11 5.14 -19.13
C ASN A 63 -4.84 5.84 -17.81
N TYR A 64 -4.77 7.17 -17.79
CA TYR A 64 -4.36 7.97 -16.65
C TYR A 64 -5.54 8.59 -15.88
N VAL A 65 -6.73 8.07 -16.06
CA VAL A 65 -7.94 8.51 -15.37
C VAL A 65 -8.55 7.32 -14.62
N SER A 66 -8.66 7.43 -13.30
CA SER A 66 -9.21 6.39 -12.43
C SER A 66 -10.70 6.13 -12.68
N GLY A 67 -11.48 7.17 -12.90
CA GLY A 67 -12.88 7.13 -13.37
C GLY A 67 -13.79 6.23 -12.54
N ALA A 68 -14.33 5.19 -13.17
CA ALA A 68 -15.19 4.19 -12.51
C ALA A 68 -14.42 3.20 -11.62
N GLY A 69 -13.09 3.29 -11.59
CA GLY A 69 -12.27 2.29 -10.93
C GLY A 69 -12.43 0.90 -11.55
N VAL A 70 -12.50 -0.10 -10.70
CA VAL A 70 -12.97 -1.45 -11.05
C VAL A 70 -14.34 -1.74 -10.45
N GLU A 71 -15.09 -0.70 -10.12
CA GLU A 71 -16.43 -0.75 -9.50
C GLU A 71 -16.47 -1.46 -8.13
N HIS A 72 -15.35 -1.52 -7.43
CA HIS A 72 -15.26 -2.24 -6.15
C HIS A 72 -16.27 -1.73 -5.11
N PHE A 73 -16.53 -0.42 -5.09
CA PHE A 73 -17.52 0.17 -4.16
C PHE A 73 -18.90 -0.46 -4.31
N LYS A 74 -19.29 -0.82 -5.53
CA LYS A 74 -20.59 -1.46 -5.82
C LYS A 74 -20.54 -2.98 -5.71
N ARG A 75 -19.38 -3.57 -6.08
CA ARG A 75 -19.21 -5.03 -6.26
C ARG A 75 -18.41 -5.70 -5.14
N PHE A 76 -18.21 -5.02 -4.02
CA PHE A 76 -17.37 -5.50 -2.92
C PHE A 76 -17.76 -6.88 -2.39
N GLN A 77 -19.05 -7.25 -2.42
CA GLN A 77 -19.49 -8.58 -1.98
C GLN A 77 -18.96 -9.69 -2.90
N GLU A 78 -19.01 -9.48 -4.21
CA GLU A 78 -18.40 -10.39 -5.20
C GLU A 78 -16.88 -10.50 -4.98
N ASP A 79 -16.23 -9.38 -4.75
CA ASP A 79 -14.79 -9.35 -4.51
C ASP A 79 -14.40 -10.01 -3.17
N PHE A 80 -15.29 -9.99 -2.16
CA PHE A 80 -15.10 -10.73 -0.90
C PHE A 80 -15.30 -12.25 -1.07
N ASP A 81 -16.18 -12.67 -1.96
CA ASP A 81 -16.34 -14.08 -2.30
C ASP A 81 -15.06 -14.64 -2.96
N LEU A 82 -14.34 -13.81 -3.72
CA LEU A 82 -13.01 -14.17 -4.25
C LEU A 82 -11.96 -14.37 -3.15
N LEU A 83 -11.99 -13.57 -2.07
CA LEU A 83 -11.11 -13.80 -0.91
C LEU A 83 -11.36 -15.19 -0.30
N THR A 84 -12.62 -15.55 -0.15
CA THR A 84 -13.00 -16.87 0.38
C THR A 84 -12.55 -18.01 -0.55
N GLN A 85 -12.73 -17.85 -1.86
CA GLN A 85 -12.27 -18.83 -2.85
C GLN A 85 -10.75 -19.00 -2.84
N LEU A 86 -10.00 -17.93 -2.48
CA LEU A 86 -8.57 -17.95 -2.35
C LEU A 86 -8.06 -18.37 -0.97
N ASN A 87 -8.93 -18.86 -0.07
CA ASN A 87 -8.60 -19.24 1.30
C ASN A 87 -7.97 -18.10 2.12
N LEU A 88 -8.28 -16.84 1.78
CA LEU A 88 -7.79 -15.68 2.50
C LEU A 88 -8.71 -15.36 3.68
N ASN A 89 -8.12 -15.12 4.85
CA ASN A 89 -8.83 -14.86 6.09
C ASN A 89 -8.70 -13.43 6.59
N SER A 90 -8.11 -12.55 5.77
CA SER A 90 -7.94 -11.14 6.09
C SER A 90 -7.95 -10.28 4.83
N PHE A 91 -8.36 -9.03 4.99
CA PHE A 91 -8.40 -8.08 3.88
C PHE A 91 -8.08 -6.67 4.36
N ARG A 92 -7.09 -6.04 3.71
CA ARG A 92 -6.74 -4.65 3.95
C ARG A 92 -7.40 -3.76 2.90
N PHE A 93 -8.12 -2.77 3.36
CA PHE A 93 -8.80 -1.80 2.51
C PHE A 93 -8.66 -0.40 3.08
N THR A 94 -8.82 0.59 2.23
CA THR A 94 -8.84 2.00 2.65
C THR A 94 -10.26 2.53 2.58
N ILE A 95 -10.65 3.37 3.53
CA ILE A 95 -11.82 4.23 3.44
C ILE A 95 -11.44 5.53 2.75
N GLU A 96 -12.30 6.05 1.89
CA GLU A 96 -11.99 7.28 1.15
C GLU A 96 -12.50 8.51 1.91
N TRP A 97 -11.56 9.37 2.36
CA TRP A 97 -11.90 10.56 3.12
C TRP A 97 -12.80 11.51 2.33
N SER A 98 -12.51 11.74 1.05
CA SER A 98 -13.32 12.61 0.19
C SER A 98 -14.76 12.12 -0.01
N ARG A 99 -14.99 10.81 0.10
CA ARG A 99 -16.32 10.22 0.05
C ARG A 99 -17.08 10.42 1.37
N LEU A 100 -16.38 10.29 2.49
CA LEU A 100 -16.95 10.42 3.84
C LEU A 100 -17.18 11.87 4.24
N GLU A 101 -16.35 12.80 3.78
CA GLU A 101 -16.41 14.24 4.06
C GLU A 101 -16.15 15.02 2.75
N PRO A 102 -17.12 15.04 1.82
CA PRO A 102 -16.97 15.69 0.52
C PRO A 102 -16.73 17.19 0.62
N ASN A 103 -17.36 17.86 1.59
CA ASN A 103 -17.15 19.25 1.94
C ASN A 103 -16.74 19.37 3.42
N GLU A 104 -16.02 20.43 3.76
CA GLU A 104 -15.53 20.63 5.14
C GLU A 104 -16.66 20.61 6.18
N GLY A 105 -16.65 19.60 7.04
CA GLY A 105 -17.62 19.41 8.11
C GLY A 105 -18.94 18.78 7.68
N GLU A 106 -19.12 18.48 6.41
CA GLU A 106 -20.30 17.80 5.88
C GLU A 106 -20.01 16.30 5.69
N TRP A 107 -20.73 15.49 6.48
CA TRP A 107 -20.53 14.04 6.47
C TRP A 107 -21.55 13.34 5.59
N ASP A 108 -21.08 12.47 4.70
CA ASP A 108 -21.97 11.56 3.97
C ASP A 108 -22.29 10.32 4.81
N GLU A 109 -23.42 10.39 5.52
CA GLU A 109 -23.90 9.28 6.35
C GLU A 109 -24.24 8.03 5.52
N SER A 110 -24.50 8.16 4.21
CA SER A 110 -24.70 7.02 3.33
C SER A 110 -23.40 6.27 3.08
N ALA A 111 -22.31 7.00 2.90
CA ALA A 111 -20.97 6.43 2.74
C ALA A 111 -20.51 5.75 4.05
N PHE A 112 -20.80 6.34 5.23
CA PHE A 112 -20.53 5.66 6.51
C PHE A 112 -21.32 4.36 6.65
N ARG A 113 -22.61 4.34 6.31
CA ARG A 113 -23.42 3.11 6.31
C ARG A 113 -22.88 2.07 5.36
N HIS A 114 -22.39 2.48 4.18
CA HIS A 114 -21.77 1.59 3.21
C HIS A 114 -20.52 0.92 3.80
N TYR A 115 -19.55 1.68 4.32
CA TYR A 115 -18.33 1.11 4.90
C TYR A 115 -18.61 0.28 6.15
N LYS A 116 -19.62 0.63 6.94
CA LYS A 116 -20.06 -0.22 8.05
C LYS A 116 -20.56 -1.59 7.56
N ASN A 117 -21.41 -1.58 6.53
CA ASN A 117 -21.88 -2.82 5.90
C ASN A 117 -20.73 -3.62 5.26
N TYR A 118 -19.79 -2.93 4.62
CA TYR A 118 -18.59 -3.52 4.05
C TYR A 118 -17.77 -4.30 5.11
N ILE A 119 -17.55 -3.70 6.29
CA ILE A 119 -16.86 -4.35 7.40
C ILE A 119 -17.67 -5.56 7.92
N LEU A 120 -18.98 -5.42 8.07
CA LEU A 120 -19.84 -6.52 8.51
C LEU A 120 -19.86 -7.69 7.50
N GLU A 121 -19.83 -7.41 6.21
CA GLU A 121 -19.77 -8.45 5.16
C GLU A 121 -18.43 -9.20 5.17
N LEU A 122 -17.31 -8.55 5.51
CA LEU A 122 -16.04 -9.25 5.76
C LEU A 122 -16.16 -10.16 6.98
N ARG A 123 -16.71 -9.65 8.10
CA ARG A 123 -16.92 -10.45 9.32
C ARG A 123 -17.82 -11.66 9.11
N LYS A 124 -18.90 -11.54 8.35
CA LYS A 124 -19.77 -12.67 8.00
C LYS A 124 -19.03 -13.80 7.29
N ARG A 125 -17.98 -13.46 6.52
CA ARG A 125 -17.13 -14.42 5.81
C ARG A 125 -15.93 -14.90 6.63
N ASN A 126 -15.86 -14.55 7.93
CA ASN A 126 -14.72 -14.81 8.82
C ASN A 126 -13.39 -14.15 8.33
N ILE A 127 -13.48 -13.08 7.56
CA ILE A 127 -12.35 -12.30 7.06
C ILE A 127 -12.08 -11.16 8.04
N GLU A 128 -10.83 -11.08 8.54
CA GLU A 128 -10.39 -10.01 9.43
C GLU A 128 -10.19 -8.71 8.65
N PRO A 129 -10.92 -7.61 8.98
CA PRO A 129 -10.72 -6.31 8.36
C PRO A 129 -9.47 -5.62 8.91
N PHE A 130 -8.57 -5.24 8.00
CA PHE A 130 -7.45 -4.34 8.26
C PHE A 130 -7.80 -2.98 7.68
N LEU A 131 -8.29 -2.07 8.52
CA LEU A 131 -8.71 -0.75 8.09
C LEU A 131 -7.51 0.17 7.91
N ASN A 132 -7.27 0.62 6.71
CA ASN A 132 -6.35 1.72 6.42
C ASN A 132 -7.13 3.03 6.34
N ILE A 133 -6.76 4.03 7.14
CA ILE A 133 -7.52 5.28 7.23
C ILE A 133 -7.14 6.24 6.11
N TRP A 134 -5.85 6.32 5.76
CA TRP A 134 -5.38 7.25 4.74
C TRP A 134 -4.37 6.60 3.79
N HIS A 135 -4.64 6.72 2.48
CA HIS A 135 -3.80 6.20 1.40
C HIS A 135 -3.63 7.25 0.30
N TRP A 136 -2.98 8.39 0.67
CA TRP A 136 -2.50 9.48 -0.17
C TRP A 136 -3.56 10.47 -0.68
N THR A 137 -4.78 10.03 -0.88
CA THR A 137 -5.88 10.89 -1.34
C THR A 137 -6.44 11.75 -0.20
N VAL A 138 -6.84 12.97 -0.53
CA VAL A 138 -7.51 13.88 0.40
C VAL A 138 -8.67 14.61 -0.30
N PRO A 139 -9.68 15.07 0.43
CA PRO A 139 -10.73 15.91 -0.15
C PRO A 139 -10.15 17.17 -0.80
N VAL A 140 -10.77 17.64 -1.88
CA VAL A 140 -10.36 18.85 -2.61
C VAL A 140 -10.26 20.06 -1.65
N TRP A 141 -11.27 20.26 -0.82
CA TRP A 141 -11.30 21.37 0.18
C TRP A 141 -10.11 21.32 1.16
N PHE A 142 -9.61 20.12 1.49
CA PHE A 142 -8.45 19.98 2.38
C PHE A 142 -7.14 20.30 1.65
N ASP A 143 -7.03 19.88 0.39
CA ASP A 143 -5.88 20.20 -0.47
C ASP A 143 -5.78 21.70 -0.75
N GLU A 144 -6.89 22.35 -1.11
CA GLU A 144 -6.98 23.81 -1.30
C GLU A 144 -6.53 24.63 -0.08
N LYS A 145 -6.69 24.08 1.13
CA LYS A 145 -6.18 24.67 2.37
C LYS A 145 -4.68 24.39 2.59
N GLY A 146 -4.01 23.74 1.65
CA GLY A 146 -2.61 23.36 1.73
C GLY A 146 -2.35 21.99 2.38
N GLY A 147 -3.38 21.16 2.53
CA GLY A 147 -3.26 19.75 2.93
C GLY A 147 -2.40 19.54 4.19
N PHE A 148 -1.61 18.49 4.17
CA PHE A 148 -0.65 18.18 5.25
C PHE A 148 0.57 19.11 5.29
N ALA A 149 0.75 20.01 4.31
CA ALA A 149 1.81 21.02 4.38
C ALA A 149 1.53 22.09 5.44
N SER A 150 0.26 22.31 5.79
CA SER A 150 -0.13 23.19 6.87
C SER A 150 -0.35 22.42 8.17
N ARG A 151 0.47 22.70 9.21
CA ARG A 151 0.28 22.07 10.54
C ARG A 151 -1.06 22.42 11.18
N ALA A 152 -1.61 23.59 10.90
CA ALA A 152 -2.93 24.00 11.39
C ALA A 152 -4.05 23.09 10.88
N ASN A 153 -3.88 22.47 9.72
CA ASN A 153 -4.86 21.59 9.09
C ASN A 153 -4.94 20.22 9.76
N LEU A 154 -3.98 19.84 10.60
CA LEU A 154 -4.03 18.57 11.31
C LEU A 154 -5.29 18.43 12.18
N LYS A 155 -5.93 19.54 12.59
CA LYS A 155 -7.21 19.54 13.28
C LYS A 155 -8.35 18.89 12.48
N TYR A 156 -8.30 19.03 11.15
CA TYR A 156 -9.30 18.42 10.26
C TYR A 156 -9.09 16.90 10.18
N PHE A 157 -7.84 16.46 10.09
CA PHE A 157 -7.53 15.04 10.17
C PHE A 157 -7.89 14.45 11.54
N ASP A 158 -7.64 15.16 12.64
CA ASP A 158 -8.08 14.73 13.98
C ASP A 158 -9.61 14.56 14.04
N ARG A 159 -10.39 15.49 13.47
CA ARG A 159 -11.86 15.42 13.37
C ARG A 159 -12.30 14.20 12.55
N PHE A 160 -11.67 13.99 11.40
CA PHE A 160 -11.92 12.81 10.55
C PHE A 160 -11.65 11.51 11.32
N ILE A 161 -10.51 11.39 12.00
CA ILE A 161 -10.18 10.24 12.85
C ILE A 161 -11.24 10.02 13.94
N GLN A 162 -11.71 11.08 14.60
CA GLN A 162 -12.76 10.96 15.62
C GLN A 162 -14.04 10.37 15.04
N LYS A 163 -14.51 10.91 13.91
CA LYS A 163 -15.75 10.43 13.24
C LYS A 163 -15.59 8.99 12.76
N VAL A 164 -14.50 8.65 12.07
CA VAL A 164 -14.20 7.27 11.64
C VAL A 164 -14.16 6.31 12.84
N THR A 165 -13.53 6.73 13.92
CA THR A 165 -13.39 5.91 15.12
C THR A 165 -14.73 5.60 15.76
N SER A 166 -15.62 6.57 15.86
CA SER A 166 -16.95 6.39 16.44
C SER A 166 -17.90 5.57 15.56
N GLU A 167 -17.77 5.66 14.23
CA GLU A 167 -18.72 5.03 13.31
C GLU A 167 -18.30 3.64 12.81
N LEU A 168 -16.99 3.41 12.63
CA LEU A 168 -16.52 2.25 11.87
C LEU A 168 -15.68 1.26 12.68
N LEU A 169 -15.15 1.61 13.86
CA LEU A 169 -14.16 0.75 14.50
C LEU A 169 -14.74 -0.39 15.37
N ASP A 170 -16.04 -0.48 15.58
CA ASP A 170 -16.63 -1.51 16.47
C ASP A 170 -16.15 -2.92 16.13
N GLU A 171 -16.17 -3.28 14.84
CA GLU A 171 -15.81 -4.58 14.31
C GLU A 171 -14.37 -4.65 13.75
N VAL A 172 -13.54 -3.62 13.98
CA VAL A 172 -12.18 -3.52 13.44
C VAL A 172 -11.15 -3.70 14.54
N LYS A 173 -10.30 -4.71 14.42
CA LYS A 173 -9.17 -4.95 15.34
C LYS A 173 -7.90 -4.22 14.90
N PHE A 174 -7.58 -4.26 13.61
CA PHE A 174 -6.34 -3.72 13.06
C PHE A 174 -6.59 -2.42 12.31
N VAL A 175 -5.88 -1.36 12.70
CA VAL A 175 -6.00 -0.03 12.10
C VAL A 175 -4.62 0.45 11.62
N ILE A 176 -4.54 0.80 10.36
CA ILE A 176 -3.39 1.45 9.75
C ILE A 176 -3.77 2.92 9.58
N THR A 177 -3.07 3.80 10.26
CA THR A 177 -3.43 5.23 10.23
C THR A 177 -3.02 5.90 8.93
N LEU A 178 -1.82 5.56 8.44
CA LEU A 178 -1.21 6.14 7.24
C LEU A 178 -0.54 5.04 6.42
N ASN A 179 -0.77 5.09 5.10
CA ASN A 179 0.00 4.31 4.15
C ASN A 179 1.19 5.10 3.63
N GLU A 180 2.38 4.53 3.73
CA GLU A 180 3.64 4.97 3.12
C GLU A 180 3.91 6.48 3.17
N PRO A 181 3.95 7.08 4.36
CA PRO A 181 4.19 8.52 4.48
C PRO A 181 5.52 8.97 3.87
N ASN A 182 6.53 8.07 3.75
CA ASN A 182 7.78 8.33 3.08
C ASN A 182 7.64 8.41 1.55
N VAL A 183 6.82 7.54 0.95
CA VAL A 183 6.55 7.56 -0.50
C VAL A 183 5.77 8.82 -0.86
N TYR A 184 4.69 9.13 -0.13
CA TYR A 184 3.94 10.37 -0.33
C TYR A 184 4.83 11.61 -0.25
N MET A 185 5.67 11.70 0.79
CA MET A 185 6.62 12.79 0.95
C MET A 185 7.59 12.88 -0.24
N GLY A 186 8.13 11.74 -0.68
CA GLY A 186 9.05 11.66 -1.81
C GLY A 186 8.40 12.09 -3.11
N MET A 187 7.34 11.40 -3.50
CA MET A 187 6.70 11.56 -4.81
C MET A 187 5.98 12.90 -4.96
N SER A 188 5.33 13.39 -3.91
CA SER A 188 4.50 14.61 -3.97
C SER A 188 5.28 15.89 -3.72
N TYR A 189 6.34 15.85 -2.88
CA TYR A 189 7.01 17.06 -2.43
C TYR A 189 8.53 17.13 -2.73
N SER A 190 9.21 15.97 -2.88
CA SER A 190 10.63 15.95 -3.21
C SER A 190 10.85 15.88 -4.73
N ASP A 191 10.17 14.94 -5.38
CA ASP A 191 10.36 14.59 -6.78
C ASP A 191 9.32 15.28 -7.69
N GLY A 192 8.16 15.66 -7.13
CA GLY A 192 7.11 16.39 -7.80
C GLY A 192 6.46 15.62 -8.95
N ILE A 193 6.26 14.31 -8.75
CA ILE A 193 5.63 13.41 -9.72
C ILE A 193 4.12 13.34 -9.45
N TRP A 194 3.72 13.31 -8.18
CA TRP A 194 2.33 13.23 -7.72
C TRP A 194 1.80 14.57 -7.24
N PRO A 195 0.47 14.79 -7.18
CA PRO A 195 -0.08 16.00 -6.59
C PRO A 195 0.44 16.23 -5.16
N PRO A 196 0.77 17.46 -4.78
CA PRO A 196 0.65 18.72 -5.50
C PRO A 196 1.83 19.06 -6.43
N GLN A 197 2.68 18.12 -6.80
CA GLN A 197 3.84 18.23 -7.71
C GLN A 197 4.89 19.25 -7.26
N GLU A 198 5.13 19.35 -5.99
CA GLU A 198 6.17 20.22 -5.47
C GLU A 198 7.56 19.59 -5.56
N LYS A 199 8.59 20.42 -5.84
CA LYS A 199 10.01 20.01 -5.89
C LYS A 199 10.81 20.75 -4.83
N ASN A 200 10.43 20.54 -3.56
CA ASN A 200 11.01 21.23 -2.42
C ASN A 200 11.32 20.27 -1.27
N ARG A 201 12.58 19.88 -1.13
CA ARG A 201 13.04 18.93 -0.11
C ARG A 201 12.82 19.40 1.33
N PHE A 202 12.87 20.70 1.61
CA PHE A 202 12.58 21.22 2.95
C PHE A 202 11.10 21.11 3.28
N LYS A 203 10.24 21.43 2.31
CA LYS A 203 8.78 21.24 2.46
C LYS A 203 8.43 19.75 2.58
N ALA A 204 9.09 18.89 1.82
CA ALA A 204 8.96 17.43 1.94
C ALA A 204 9.21 16.94 3.37
N LEU A 205 10.33 17.35 3.98
CA LEU A 205 10.65 17.00 5.37
C LEU A 205 9.66 17.60 6.37
N TRP A 206 9.14 18.80 6.10
CA TRP A 206 8.10 19.43 6.91
C TRP A 206 6.79 18.65 6.87
N VAL A 207 6.33 18.27 5.67
CA VAL A 207 5.13 17.42 5.48
C VAL A 207 5.32 16.07 6.15
N TYR A 208 6.48 15.45 5.98
CA TYR A 208 6.81 14.18 6.62
C TYR A 208 6.75 14.25 8.16
N ASN A 209 7.19 15.39 8.72
CA ASN A 209 7.05 15.64 10.15
C ASN A 209 5.59 15.89 10.56
N ASN A 210 4.78 16.55 9.75
CA ASN A 210 3.36 16.76 10.02
C ASN A 210 2.58 15.43 9.98
N LEU A 211 2.86 14.54 9.02
CA LEU A 211 2.30 13.19 8.96
C LEU A 211 2.66 12.37 10.23
N LYS A 212 3.89 12.52 10.74
CA LYS A 212 4.26 11.92 12.03
C LYS A 212 3.40 12.42 13.19
N ILE A 213 3.10 13.72 13.22
CA ILE A 213 2.25 14.31 14.27
C ILE A 213 0.80 13.83 14.08
N ALA A 214 0.30 13.79 12.83
CA ALA A 214 -1.02 13.28 12.50
C ALA A 214 -1.19 11.84 13.01
N HIS A 215 -0.24 10.95 12.69
CA HIS A 215 -0.25 9.57 13.21
C HIS A 215 -0.30 9.50 14.74
N LYS A 216 0.55 10.27 15.43
CA LYS A 216 0.57 10.27 16.90
C LYS A 216 -0.74 10.74 17.53
N ARG A 217 -1.41 11.72 16.91
CA ARG A 217 -2.73 12.19 17.32
C ARG A 217 -3.80 11.15 17.04
N ALA A 218 -3.80 10.58 15.83
CA ALA A 218 -4.72 9.49 15.46
C ALA A 218 -4.60 8.30 16.42
N TYR A 219 -3.36 7.86 16.74
CA TYR A 219 -3.13 6.80 17.73
C TYR A 219 -3.80 7.10 19.07
N LYS A 220 -3.64 8.33 19.60
CA LYS A 220 -4.23 8.73 20.88
C LYS A 220 -5.76 8.75 20.82
N ILE A 221 -6.34 9.29 19.75
CA ILE A 221 -7.79 9.37 19.54
C ILE A 221 -8.39 7.98 19.50
N ILE A 222 -7.81 7.10 18.67
CA ILE A 222 -8.30 5.72 18.52
C ILE A 222 -8.17 4.95 19.83
N LYS A 223 -7.03 5.03 20.52
CA LYS A 223 -6.82 4.34 21.80
C LYS A 223 -7.73 4.84 22.91
N ALA A 224 -8.08 6.10 22.90
CA ALA A 224 -9.05 6.65 23.88
C ALA A 224 -10.46 6.08 23.70
N HIS A 225 -10.87 5.80 22.45
CA HIS A 225 -12.18 5.24 22.13
C HIS A 225 -12.18 3.70 22.19
N LYS A 226 -11.16 3.06 21.56
CA LYS A 226 -11.02 1.60 21.48
C LYS A 226 -9.61 1.17 21.94
N PRO A 227 -9.37 1.01 23.25
CA PRO A 227 -8.05 0.65 23.80
C PRO A 227 -7.48 -0.66 23.23
N ALA A 228 -8.35 -1.61 22.89
CA ALA A 228 -7.98 -2.92 22.34
C ALA A 228 -7.53 -2.89 20.86
N ALA A 229 -7.81 -1.81 20.11
CA ALA A 229 -7.41 -1.70 18.72
C ALA A 229 -5.90 -1.84 18.57
N GLN A 230 -5.45 -2.62 17.59
CA GLN A 230 -4.05 -2.74 17.20
C GLN A 230 -3.76 -1.71 16.11
N ILE A 231 -2.91 -0.74 16.41
CA ILE A 231 -2.67 0.42 15.55
C ILE A 231 -1.23 0.38 15.04
N GLY A 232 -1.07 0.54 13.73
CA GLY A 232 0.23 0.62 13.07
C GLY A 232 0.25 1.61 11.92
N VAL A 233 1.33 1.58 11.19
CA VAL A 233 1.54 2.29 9.93
C VAL A 233 2.04 1.28 8.92
N ALA A 234 1.57 1.35 7.69
CA ALA A 234 2.16 0.63 6.59
C ALA A 234 3.30 1.49 6.02
N GLN A 235 4.54 1.05 6.22
CA GLN A 235 5.73 1.77 5.77
C GLN A 235 6.36 1.06 4.59
N GLN A 236 6.63 1.77 3.51
CA GLN A 236 7.50 1.24 2.47
C GLN A 236 8.92 1.11 3.04
N ILE A 237 9.43 -0.11 3.09
CA ILE A 237 10.76 -0.43 3.61
C ILE A 237 11.56 -1.11 2.51
N ALA A 238 12.62 -0.45 2.04
CA ALA A 238 13.45 -0.97 0.98
C ALA A 238 14.62 -1.81 1.53
N ASN A 239 14.91 -2.92 0.85
CA ASN A 239 16.16 -3.64 1.08
C ASN A 239 17.31 -2.93 0.34
N ILE A 240 17.90 -1.95 0.99
CA ILE A 240 18.97 -1.12 0.41
C ILE A 240 20.30 -1.83 0.63
N GLN A 241 21.09 -2.03 -0.43
CA GLN A 241 22.36 -2.74 -0.42
C GLN A 241 23.46 -1.96 -1.15
N ALA A 242 24.72 -2.17 -0.73
CA ALA A 242 25.86 -1.66 -1.46
C ALA A 242 26.09 -2.45 -2.74
N TYR A 243 26.35 -1.77 -3.84
CA TYR A 243 26.71 -2.44 -5.09
C TYR A 243 28.10 -3.10 -5.01
N ARG A 244 29.00 -2.42 -4.25
CA ARG A 244 30.35 -2.92 -3.94
C ARG A 244 30.46 -3.07 -2.42
N PRO A 245 30.14 -4.27 -1.86
CA PRO A 245 30.07 -4.44 -0.40
C PRO A 245 31.42 -4.20 0.30
N ASP A 246 32.55 -4.34 -0.40
CA ASP A 246 33.88 -4.06 0.16
C ASP A 246 34.35 -2.61 -0.02
N PHE A 247 33.53 -1.75 -0.62
CA PHE A 247 33.86 -0.35 -0.84
C PHE A 247 33.21 0.55 0.23
N TRP A 248 34.02 1.10 1.10
CA TRP A 248 33.57 1.84 2.29
C TRP A 248 32.55 2.96 2.01
N LEU A 249 32.66 3.67 0.85
CA LEU A 249 31.74 4.75 0.51
C LEU A 249 30.34 4.21 0.18
N ASP A 250 30.26 3.08 -0.55
CA ASP A 250 28.96 2.46 -0.86
C ASP A 250 28.28 2.00 0.43
N GLU A 251 29.02 1.38 1.35
CA GLU A 251 28.51 0.96 2.66
C GLU A 251 28.06 2.15 3.53
N LEU A 252 28.84 3.24 3.54
CA LEU A 252 28.46 4.46 4.28
C LEU A 252 27.16 5.05 3.73
N VAL A 253 27.05 5.19 2.41
CA VAL A 253 25.84 5.72 1.75
C VAL A 253 24.64 4.85 2.06
N VAL A 254 24.77 3.52 1.92
CA VAL A 254 23.71 2.57 2.23
C VAL A 254 23.26 2.68 3.69
N LYS A 255 24.17 2.82 4.63
CA LYS A 255 23.86 3.02 6.06
C LYS A 255 23.04 4.29 6.28
N ILE A 256 23.40 5.38 5.64
CA ILE A 256 22.66 6.65 5.69
C ILE A 256 21.27 6.50 5.07
N MET A 257 21.20 5.94 3.86
CA MET A 257 19.94 5.76 3.14
C MET A 257 18.97 4.82 3.87
N ARG A 258 19.47 3.68 4.41
CA ARG A 258 18.67 2.79 5.27
C ARG A 258 18.08 3.53 6.47
N TYR A 259 18.91 4.34 7.15
CA TYR A 259 18.42 5.11 8.29
C TYR A 259 17.38 6.15 7.86
N ALA A 260 17.67 6.96 6.85
CA ALA A 260 16.79 8.02 6.40
C ALA A 260 15.44 7.51 5.88
N TRP A 261 15.45 6.47 5.06
CA TRP A 261 14.26 5.94 4.42
C TRP A 261 13.46 4.98 5.30
N ASN A 262 14.13 3.99 5.92
CA ASN A 262 13.44 2.93 6.66
C ASN A 262 13.18 3.31 8.13
N TRP A 263 14.15 3.94 8.82
CA TRP A 263 14.14 3.97 10.28
C TRP A 263 13.87 5.33 10.90
N TRP A 264 14.23 6.41 10.21
CA TRP A 264 14.14 7.77 10.77
C TRP A 264 12.74 8.10 11.29
N TRP A 265 11.72 7.77 10.54
CA TRP A 265 10.32 8.08 10.88
C TRP A 265 9.75 7.07 11.87
N LEU A 266 9.91 5.77 11.61
CA LEU A 266 9.42 4.69 12.48
C LEU A 266 9.99 4.79 13.89
N ASN A 267 11.28 5.13 14.05
CA ASN A 267 11.91 5.33 15.36
C ASN A 267 11.23 6.42 16.18
N ARG A 268 10.63 7.42 15.53
CA ARG A 268 9.97 8.54 16.18
C ARG A 268 8.53 8.26 16.57
N ILE A 269 7.94 7.18 16.09
CA ILE A 269 6.59 6.74 16.42
C ILE A 269 6.54 5.40 17.17
N LYS A 270 7.69 4.81 17.49
CA LYS A 270 7.79 3.45 18.06
C LYS A 270 6.92 3.18 19.29
N ARG A 271 6.57 4.25 20.05
CA ARG A 271 5.68 4.17 21.23
C ARG A 271 4.19 4.29 20.87
N GLN A 272 3.89 4.77 19.66
CA GLN A 272 2.53 4.92 19.11
C GLN A 272 2.30 3.92 17.97
N MET A 273 2.77 2.68 18.15
CA MET A 273 2.69 1.63 17.16
C MET A 273 2.59 0.29 17.91
N ASP A 274 1.51 -0.46 17.68
CA ASP A 274 1.30 -1.79 18.30
C ASP A 274 1.89 -2.90 17.42
N PHE A 275 1.97 -2.70 16.11
CA PHE A 275 2.62 -3.57 15.14
C PHE A 275 3.40 -2.74 14.11
N VAL A 276 4.36 -3.38 13.43
CA VAL A 276 5.08 -2.78 12.30
C VAL A 276 4.45 -3.29 11.00
N GLY A 277 3.86 -2.39 10.21
CA GLY A 277 3.40 -2.70 8.86
C GLY A 277 4.52 -2.50 7.84
N VAL A 278 4.72 -3.49 6.99
CA VAL A 278 5.81 -3.55 6.01
C VAL A 278 5.24 -3.64 4.61
N ASN A 279 5.56 -2.65 3.77
CA ASN A 279 5.35 -2.71 2.33
C ASN A 279 6.71 -2.94 1.66
N TYR A 280 6.87 -4.07 0.96
CA TYR A 280 8.11 -4.46 0.30
C TYR A 280 7.89 -4.92 -1.13
N TYR A 281 8.62 -4.31 -2.06
CA TYR A 281 8.50 -4.59 -3.50
C TYR A 281 9.83 -4.87 -4.21
N PHE A 282 10.95 -4.34 -3.72
CA PHE A 282 12.22 -4.42 -4.42
C PHE A 282 13.44 -4.25 -3.52
N THR A 283 14.59 -4.65 -4.05
CA THR A 283 15.89 -4.36 -3.47
C THR A 283 16.56 -3.24 -4.26
N ASP A 284 17.05 -2.24 -3.54
CA ASP A 284 17.79 -1.11 -4.11
C ASP A 284 19.30 -1.29 -3.90
N TYR A 285 20.08 -1.06 -4.95
CA TYR A 285 21.53 -1.03 -4.87
C TYR A 285 22.06 0.38 -5.07
N TYR A 286 23.09 0.72 -4.29
CA TYR A 286 23.79 2.01 -4.40
C TYR A 286 25.26 1.83 -4.72
N LYS A 287 25.72 2.58 -5.75
CA LYS A 287 27.14 2.80 -6.10
C LYS A 287 27.46 4.25 -5.82
N GLY A 288 28.11 4.53 -4.70
CA GLY A 288 28.13 5.88 -4.15
C GLY A 288 26.71 6.39 -3.92
N PHE A 289 26.39 7.59 -4.39
CA PHE A 289 25.06 8.18 -4.26
C PHE A 289 24.09 7.81 -5.40
N GLN A 290 24.55 7.03 -6.37
CA GLN A 290 23.71 6.62 -7.50
C GLN A 290 22.97 5.33 -7.17
N LYS A 291 21.62 5.38 -7.25
CA LYS A 291 20.80 4.18 -7.25
C LYS A 291 20.93 3.47 -8.59
N ILE A 292 21.20 2.18 -8.55
CA ILE A 292 21.34 1.34 -9.74
C ILE A 292 20.46 0.08 -9.62
N ASN A 293 20.06 -0.47 -10.76
CA ASN A 293 19.37 -1.75 -10.82
C ASN A 293 20.26 -2.76 -11.55
N PRO A 294 21.11 -3.52 -10.83
CA PRO A 294 22.18 -4.30 -11.45
C PRO A 294 21.74 -5.62 -12.04
N ALA A 295 20.53 -6.08 -11.73
CA ALA A 295 20.14 -7.47 -11.94
C ALA A 295 18.82 -7.63 -12.68
N LYS A 296 18.62 -8.81 -13.24
CA LYS A 296 17.37 -9.29 -13.83
C LYS A 296 16.97 -10.57 -13.09
N PRO A 297 15.70 -10.98 -13.08
CA PRO A 297 14.58 -10.39 -13.84
C PRO A 297 14.07 -9.09 -13.24
N VAL A 298 13.34 -8.31 -14.07
CA VAL A 298 12.61 -7.11 -13.66
C VAL A 298 11.12 -7.31 -13.87
N SER A 299 10.31 -6.68 -13.02
CA SER A 299 8.86 -6.62 -13.16
C SER A 299 8.45 -5.78 -14.37
N ASP A 300 7.17 -5.74 -14.70
CA ASP A 300 6.64 -4.88 -15.76
C ASP A 300 6.96 -3.40 -15.54
N LEU A 301 7.08 -2.96 -14.29
CA LEU A 301 7.53 -1.62 -13.89
C LEU A 301 9.06 -1.42 -13.94
N GLY A 302 9.82 -2.42 -14.38
CA GLY A 302 11.28 -2.35 -14.45
C GLY A 302 11.97 -2.50 -13.09
N TRP A 303 11.25 -2.83 -12.03
CA TRP A 303 11.84 -3.04 -10.70
C TRP A 303 12.55 -4.39 -10.63
N TYR A 304 13.76 -4.41 -10.05
CA TYR A 304 14.48 -5.65 -9.81
C TYR A 304 13.68 -6.55 -8.85
N MET A 305 13.31 -7.72 -9.35
CA MET A 305 12.56 -8.69 -8.58
C MET A 305 13.52 -9.49 -7.68
N ASN A 306 13.35 -9.31 -6.38
CA ASN A 306 14.08 -10.03 -5.33
C ASN A 306 13.14 -10.29 -4.14
N ALA A 307 12.30 -11.29 -4.26
CA ALA A 307 11.33 -11.63 -3.21
C ALA A 307 12.03 -12.05 -1.90
N ALA A 308 13.12 -12.83 -1.98
CA ALA A 308 13.92 -13.25 -0.82
C ALA A 308 14.56 -12.08 -0.07
N GLY A 309 14.68 -10.90 -0.71
CA GLY A 309 15.18 -9.68 -0.09
C GLY A 309 14.34 -9.18 1.10
N ILE A 310 13.14 -9.71 1.30
CA ILE A 310 12.30 -9.40 2.47
C ILE A 310 12.88 -10.01 3.75
N LEU A 311 13.52 -11.18 3.70
CA LEU A 311 14.06 -11.86 4.89
C LEU A 311 15.04 -10.99 5.70
N PRO A 312 16.12 -10.43 5.11
CA PRO A 312 17.02 -9.54 5.85
C PRO A 312 16.34 -8.27 6.36
N LEU A 313 15.23 -7.83 5.75
CA LEU A 313 14.43 -6.72 6.28
C LEU A 313 13.68 -7.13 7.54
N LEU A 314 13.00 -8.27 7.53
CA LEU A 314 12.26 -8.80 8.69
C LEU A 314 13.18 -8.99 9.88
N GLN A 315 14.39 -9.53 9.67
CA GLN A 315 15.42 -9.66 10.69
C GLN A 315 15.83 -8.30 11.29
N ARG A 316 16.06 -7.29 10.43
CA ARG A 316 16.41 -5.93 10.89
C ARG A 316 15.24 -5.27 11.64
N ILE A 317 13.99 -5.45 11.20
CA ILE A 317 12.81 -4.92 11.88
C ILE A 317 12.68 -5.53 13.26
N ALA A 318 12.81 -6.85 13.40
CA ALA A 318 12.77 -7.54 14.68
C ALA A 318 13.86 -7.05 15.64
N HIS A 319 15.07 -6.78 15.11
CA HIS A 319 16.16 -6.20 15.88
C HIS A 319 15.88 -4.76 16.33
N HIS A 320 15.30 -3.91 15.46
CA HIS A 320 14.99 -2.50 15.79
C HIS A 320 13.77 -2.34 16.70
N TYR A 321 12.82 -3.27 16.64
CA TYR A 321 11.54 -3.23 17.37
C TYR A 321 11.25 -4.56 18.06
N PRO A 322 12.08 -4.96 19.03
CA PRO A 322 11.97 -6.29 19.67
C PRO A 322 10.59 -6.47 20.29
N GLY A 323 10.02 -7.65 20.07
CA GLY A 323 8.71 -8.05 20.60
C GLY A 323 7.49 -7.42 19.92
N LYS A 324 7.66 -6.54 18.95
CA LYS A 324 6.52 -6.01 18.18
C LYS A 324 6.11 -6.96 17.07
N PRO A 325 4.82 -7.28 16.96
CA PRO A 325 4.30 -8.01 15.79
C PRO A 325 4.64 -7.32 14.47
N ILE A 326 4.97 -8.11 13.47
CA ILE A 326 5.21 -7.64 12.09
C ILE A 326 4.08 -8.14 11.21
N ILE A 327 3.54 -7.24 10.42
CA ILE A 327 2.55 -7.56 9.38
C ILE A 327 3.11 -7.07 8.05
N ILE A 328 3.25 -7.97 7.09
CA ILE A 328 3.56 -7.58 5.72
C ILE A 328 2.26 -7.05 5.14
N THR A 329 2.12 -5.72 5.12
CA THR A 329 0.89 -5.01 4.75
C THR A 329 0.73 -4.84 3.26
N GLU A 330 1.84 -4.91 2.52
CA GLU A 330 1.86 -5.01 1.07
C GLU A 330 3.12 -5.74 0.59
N ASN A 331 2.93 -6.65 -0.35
CA ASN A 331 4.00 -7.28 -1.12
C ASN A 331 3.40 -7.86 -2.40
N GLY A 332 4.04 -7.60 -3.53
CA GLY A 332 3.53 -8.04 -4.82
C GLY A 332 4.47 -7.68 -5.96
N VAL A 333 4.08 -8.05 -7.17
CA VAL A 333 4.83 -7.82 -8.40
C VAL A 333 3.91 -7.43 -9.53
N ALA A 334 4.29 -6.38 -10.30
CA ALA A 334 3.62 -6.05 -11.54
C ALA A 334 3.98 -7.10 -12.60
N ASP A 335 3.00 -7.89 -13.02
CA ASP A 335 3.18 -9.06 -13.90
C ASP A 335 1.86 -9.36 -14.62
N ALA A 336 1.65 -8.71 -15.76
CA ALA A 336 0.42 -8.84 -16.54
C ALA A 336 0.20 -10.26 -17.09
N ASP A 337 1.28 -10.97 -17.42
CA ASP A 337 1.24 -12.30 -18.00
C ASP A 337 1.19 -13.45 -16.94
N ASP A 338 1.22 -13.12 -15.67
CA ASP A 338 1.27 -14.08 -14.54
C ASP A 338 2.44 -15.06 -14.59
N LYS A 339 3.58 -14.62 -15.13
CA LYS A 339 4.79 -15.46 -15.32
C LYS A 339 5.65 -15.55 -14.06
N PHE A 340 5.72 -14.45 -13.32
CA PHE A 340 6.65 -14.27 -12.19
C PHE A 340 5.96 -14.37 -10.84
N ARG A 341 4.66 -14.05 -10.75
CA ARG A 341 3.93 -13.92 -9.49
C ARG A 341 3.95 -15.20 -8.65
N LYS A 342 3.83 -16.37 -9.28
CA LYS A 342 3.95 -17.65 -8.55
C LYS A 342 5.33 -17.81 -7.89
N GLY A 343 6.41 -17.53 -8.61
CA GLY A 343 7.79 -17.59 -8.07
C GLY A 343 7.98 -16.56 -6.95
N TRP A 344 7.50 -15.33 -7.17
CA TRP A 344 7.53 -14.26 -6.17
C TRP A 344 6.85 -14.66 -4.87
N LEU A 345 5.64 -15.23 -4.96
CA LEU A 345 4.89 -15.72 -3.81
C LEU A 345 5.65 -16.85 -3.10
N ALA A 346 6.15 -17.84 -3.85
CA ALA A 346 6.87 -18.98 -3.28
C ALA A 346 8.11 -18.55 -2.48
N GLU A 347 8.97 -17.71 -3.07
CA GLU A 347 10.17 -17.18 -2.39
C GLU A 347 9.80 -16.29 -1.18
N THR A 348 8.70 -15.53 -1.26
CA THR A 348 8.23 -14.73 -0.13
C THR A 348 7.73 -15.62 1.01
N MET A 349 7.01 -16.71 0.72
CA MET A 349 6.54 -17.66 1.74
C MET A 349 7.74 -18.34 2.43
N GLU A 350 8.74 -18.80 1.68
CA GLU A 350 9.97 -19.37 2.22
C GLU A 350 10.71 -18.39 3.14
N ALA A 351 10.77 -17.11 2.75
CA ALA A 351 11.38 -16.06 3.57
C ALA A 351 10.60 -15.82 4.88
N ILE A 352 9.26 -15.86 4.84
CA ILE A 352 8.41 -15.73 6.04
C ILE A 352 8.60 -16.94 6.96
N GLU A 353 8.57 -18.16 6.43
CA GLU A 353 8.77 -19.39 7.20
C GLU A 353 10.16 -19.41 7.86
N THR A 354 11.19 -19.00 7.11
CA THR A 354 12.56 -18.86 7.62
C THR A 354 12.61 -17.85 8.77
N ALA A 355 11.99 -16.69 8.61
CA ALA A 355 11.95 -15.68 9.65
C ALA A 355 11.17 -16.17 10.89
N GLN A 356 10.06 -16.88 10.72
CA GLN A 356 9.30 -17.47 11.82
C GLN A 356 10.09 -18.57 12.55
N SER A 357 10.89 -19.36 11.85
CA SER A 357 11.79 -20.35 12.48
C SER A 357 12.87 -19.69 13.35
N GLN A 358 13.18 -18.41 13.09
CA GLN A 358 14.06 -17.56 13.92
C GLN A 358 13.31 -16.79 15.01
N GLU A 359 12.07 -17.19 15.32
CA GLU A 359 11.21 -16.57 16.33
C GLU A 359 10.84 -15.11 16.06
N ILE A 360 10.95 -14.64 14.80
CA ILE A 360 10.50 -13.32 14.41
C ILE A 360 8.96 -13.30 14.38
N PRO A 361 8.30 -12.38 15.11
CA PRO A 361 6.85 -12.42 15.33
C PRO A 361 6.07 -11.88 14.12
N ILE A 362 6.15 -12.58 12.98
CA ILE A 362 5.35 -12.26 11.80
C ILE A 362 3.98 -12.89 11.98
N ILE A 363 2.94 -12.07 11.98
CA ILE A 363 1.57 -12.51 12.24
C ILE A 363 0.65 -12.41 11.02
N GLY A 364 1.10 -11.82 9.91
CA GLY A 364 0.28 -11.73 8.70
C GLY A 364 1.03 -11.29 7.45
N TYR A 365 0.47 -11.69 6.31
CA TYR A 365 0.89 -11.32 4.96
C TYR A 365 -0.32 -10.92 4.13
N LEU A 366 -0.32 -9.70 3.61
CA LEU A 366 -1.38 -9.14 2.79
C LEU A 366 -0.79 -8.80 1.41
N HIS A 367 -1.20 -9.57 0.39
CA HIS A 367 -0.69 -9.40 -0.98
C HIS A 367 -1.19 -8.09 -1.61
N TRP A 368 -0.32 -7.38 -2.28
CA TRP A 368 -0.69 -6.28 -3.18
C TRP A 368 -0.72 -6.77 -4.61
N SER A 369 -1.92 -6.91 -5.18
CA SER A 369 -3.25 -6.55 -4.71
C SER A 369 -4.25 -7.68 -4.95
N LEU A 370 -5.46 -7.55 -4.41
CA LEU A 370 -6.54 -8.50 -4.72
C LEU A 370 -6.91 -8.39 -6.19
N LEU A 371 -7.18 -7.20 -6.67
CA LEU A 371 -7.68 -6.89 -8.02
C LEU A 371 -6.62 -6.12 -8.80
N ASP A 372 -6.57 -6.29 -10.12
CA ASP A 372 -5.94 -5.28 -10.97
C ASP A 372 -6.61 -3.93 -10.70
N ASN A 373 -5.81 -2.89 -10.60
CA ASN A 373 -6.25 -1.58 -10.15
C ASN A 373 -5.54 -0.44 -10.87
N PHE A 374 -5.93 0.79 -10.58
CA PHE A 374 -5.30 2.00 -11.09
C PHE A 374 -3.98 2.27 -10.36
N GLU A 375 -2.84 2.18 -11.08
CA GLU A 375 -1.51 2.32 -10.48
C GLU A 375 -1.00 3.77 -10.52
N TRP A 376 -1.75 4.66 -9.89
CA TRP A 376 -1.39 6.07 -9.69
C TRP A 376 -0.96 6.75 -11.01
N ALA A 377 0.19 7.41 -11.05
CA ALA A 377 0.71 8.08 -12.23
C ALA A 377 1.09 7.13 -13.40
N TYR A 378 1.10 5.82 -13.20
CA TYR A 378 1.25 4.84 -14.27
C TYR A 378 -0.08 4.48 -14.95
N GLY A 379 -1.21 4.71 -14.25
CA GLY A 379 -2.53 4.40 -14.78
C GLY A 379 -2.88 2.92 -14.72
N TRP A 380 -3.51 2.41 -15.77
CA TRP A 380 -4.15 1.09 -15.76
C TRP A 380 -3.28 -0.06 -16.26
N TRP A 381 -2.18 0.21 -16.98
CA TRP A 381 -1.39 -0.85 -17.60
C TRP A 381 -0.61 -1.74 -16.60
N PRO A 382 -0.15 -1.30 -15.42
CA PRO A 382 0.47 -2.21 -14.47
C PRO A 382 -0.55 -3.14 -13.84
N LYS A 383 -0.23 -4.46 -13.75
CA LYS A 383 -1.14 -5.48 -13.25
C LYS A 383 -0.54 -6.18 -12.03
N PHE A 384 -1.08 -5.89 -10.84
CA PHE A 384 -0.66 -6.48 -9.57
C PHE A 384 -1.64 -7.53 -9.03
N GLY A 385 -2.86 -7.57 -9.55
CA GLY A 385 -3.96 -8.34 -9.00
C GLY A 385 -3.70 -9.85 -8.93
N LEU A 386 -4.12 -10.47 -7.83
CA LEU A 386 -4.37 -11.92 -7.79
C LEU A 386 -5.52 -12.29 -8.73
N VAL A 387 -6.40 -11.33 -8.94
CA VAL A 387 -7.56 -11.42 -9.82
C VAL A 387 -7.41 -10.37 -10.92
N GLU A 388 -7.44 -10.84 -12.15
CA GLU A 388 -7.53 -9.99 -13.33
C GLU A 388 -8.90 -9.34 -13.42
N VAL A 389 -8.94 -8.05 -13.79
CA VAL A 389 -10.17 -7.31 -14.05
C VAL A 389 -10.20 -6.86 -15.51
N ASP A 390 -11.10 -7.44 -16.29
CA ASP A 390 -11.33 -7.05 -17.69
C ASP A 390 -12.29 -5.86 -17.73
N ARG A 391 -11.71 -4.65 -17.77
CA ARG A 391 -12.46 -3.39 -17.78
C ARG A 391 -13.28 -3.19 -19.05
N ALA A 392 -12.86 -3.76 -20.17
CA ALA A 392 -13.56 -3.65 -21.45
C ALA A 392 -14.81 -4.55 -21.51
N ASN A 393 -14.83 -5.65 -20.76
CA ASN A 393 -15.90 -6.64 -20.75
C ASN A 393 -16.65 -6.67 -19.41
N GLY A 394 -17.25 -5.55 -19.02
CA GLY A 394 -18.12 -5.45 -17.84
C GLY A 394 -17.42 -5.71 -16.51
N MET A 395 -16.15 -5.36 -16.41
CA MET A 395 -15.36 -5.55 -15.20
C MET A 395 -15.28 -7.02 -14.75
N LYS A 396 -15.21 -7.98 -15.68
CA LYS A 396 -15.15 -9.40 -15.37
C LYS A 396 -13.92 -9.71 -14.51
N ARG A 397 -14.14 -10.47 -13.41
CA ARG A 397 -13.10 -10.95 -12.51
C ARG A 397 -12.65 -12.34 -12.92
N THR A 398 -11.35 -12.57 -13.04
CA THR A 398 -10.76 -13.88 -13.34
C THR A 398 -9.57 -14.14 -12.40
N ILE A 399 -9.69 -15.18 -11.56
CA ILE A 399 -8.59 -15.59 -10.66
C ILE A 399 -7.41 -16.05 -11.49
N ARG A 400 -6.22 -15.52 -11.23
CA ARG A 400 -5.00 -15.91 -11.94
C ARG A 400 -4.47 -17.28 -11.47
N PRO A 401 -3.78 -18.02 -12.34
CA PRO A 401 -3.17 -19.31 -11.99
C PRO A 401 -2.24 -19.26 -10.76
N SER A 402 -1.46 -18.18 -10.63
CA SER A 402 -0.59 -17.97 -9.46
C SER A 402 -1.39 -17.85 -8.16
N ALA A 403 -2.54 -17.19 -8.19
CA ALA A 403 -3.43 -17.03 -7.03
C ALA A 403 -4.08 -18.36 -6.65
N THR A 404 -4.51 -19.18 -7.61
CA THR A 404 -5.01 -20.53 -7.38
C THR A 404 -3.95 -21.42 -6.73
N TRP A 405 -2.70 -21.33 -7.21
CA TRP A 405 -1.59 -22.03 -6.60
C TRP A 405 -1.37 -21.59 -5.15
N TRP A 406 -1.40 -20.28 -4.88
CA TRP A 406 -1.21 -19.76 -3.53
C TRP A 406 -2.36 -20.14 -2.58
N ALA A 407 -3.60 -20.13 -3.05
CA ALA A 407 -4.74 -20.63 -2.28
C ALA A 407 -4.57 -22.11 -1.87
N SER A 408 -4.06 -22.95 -2.79
CA SER A 408 -3.76 -24.35 -2.50
C SER A 408 -2.61 -24.51 -1.50
N TYR A 409 -1.58 -23.64 -1.59
CA TYR A 409 -0.48 -23.61 -0.64
C TYR A 409 -0.96 -23.25 0.78
N ILE A 410 -1.81 -22.23 0.91
CA ILE A 410 -2.37 -21.82 2.20
C ILE A 410 -3.21 -22.96 2.80
N HIS A 411 -4.08 -23.56 2.00
CA HIS A 411 -4.94 -24.67 2.44
C HIS A 411 -4.09 -25.80 3.03
N LYS A 412 -3.14 -26.32 2.25
CA LYS A 412 -2.30 -27.45 2.63
C LYS A 412 -1.44 -27.20 3.88
N ASN A 413 -0.92 -25.98 4.08
CA ASN A 413 0.10 -25.76 5.12
C ASN A 413 -0.46 -25.12 6.39
N TYR A 414 -1.67 -24.51 6.33
CA TYR A 414 -2.18 -23.69 7.44
C TYR A 414 -3.64 -23.93 7.82
N ILE A 415 -4.41 -24.67 7.00
CA ILE A 415 -5.84 -24.95 7.28
C ILE A 415 -6.06 -26.43 7.63
N ASP A 416 -5.38 -27.35 6.97
CA ASP A 416 -5.35 -28.79 7.28
C ASP A 416 -4.39 -29.06 8.46
#